data_d209a5a987ee2b0e3c7caf66acb31db4
#
_entry.id   d209a5a987ee2b0e3c7caf66acb31db4
#
_cell.length_a   1.000
_cell.length_b   1.000
_cell.length_c   1.000
_cell.angle_alpha   90.00
_cell.angle_beta   90.00
_cell.angle_gamma   90.00
#
_symmetry.space_group_name_H-M   'P 1'
#
loop_
_entity.id
_entity.type
_entity.pdbx_description
1 polymer ?
#
loop_
_entity_poly.entity_id
_entity_poly.type
_entity_poly.pdbx_seq_one_letter_code
_entity_poly.pdbx_strand_id
1 'polypeptide(L)'
;MKIRGELSINGESRRPFLVSGPNELDAHLAHKLAAYILFWSYDPLLDASPKTPALAAFEFMPDLIGLDDAGETALWVECGTTTMHKLTKITRRAPRARIVVLKEHARGAAQLRAELDAQFDRPERIEVLAWPEGQFKAWCAAVDEKTEAFGEASGHMMNLVLNETMFVVEFKPF
;
A
#
# COMPACT_ATOMS: atom_id res chain seq x y z
N MET A 1 3.72 17.57 2.23
CA MET A 1 4.13 16.92 3.51
C MET A 1 5.42 16.12 3.33
N LYS A 2 6.17 15.90 4.41
CA LYS A 2 7.30 14.95 4.47
C LYS A 2 7.07 14.07 5.69
N ILE A 3 7.41 12.78 5.59
CA ILE A 3 7.36 11.86 6.72
C ILE A 3 8.74 11.23 6.88
N ARG A 4 9.30 11.37 8.07
CA ARG A 4 10.50 10.66 8.52
C ARG A 4 10.06 9.62 9.53
N GLY A 5 10.00 8.37 9.08
CA GLY A 5 9.57 7.26 9.91
C GLY A 5 10.70 6.68 10.75
N GLU A 6 10.43 6.40 12.02
CA GLU A 6 11.21 5.50 12.86
C GLU A 6 10.29 4.34 13.24
N LEU A 7 10.38 3.26 12.46
CA LEU A 7 9.45 2.15 12.55
C LEU A 7 10.15 0.92 13.13
N SER A 8 9.53 0.28 14.12
CA SER A 8 9.95 -1.00 14.69
C SER A 8 8.79 -1.98 14.61
N ILE A 9 8.75 -2.77 13.56
CA ILE A 9 7.64 -3.67 13.23
C ILE A 9 8.16 -5.11 13.18
N ASN A 10 7.43 -6.03 13.82
CA ASN A 10 7.80 -7.46 13.88
C ASN A 10 9.24 -7.70 14.42
N GLY A 11 9.72 -6.82 15.30
CA GLY A 11 11.08 -6.90 15.86
C GLY A 11 12.20 -6.35 14.95
N GLU A 12 11.86 -5.82 13.76
CA GLU A 12 12.81 -5.17 12.85
C GLU A 12 12.60 -3.66 12.82
N SER A 13 13.70 -2.91 12.67
CA SER A 13 13.65 -1.44 12.61
C SER A 13 13.98 -0.93 11.21
N ARG A 14 13.17 0.01 10.68
CA ARG A 14 13.40 0.69 9.40
C ARG A 14 13.12 2.18 9.53
N ARG A 15 13.76 2.98 8.71
CA ARG A 15 13.62 4.44 8.69
C ARG A 15 13.21 4.93 7.30
N PRO A 16 11.95 4.72 6.89
CA PRO A 16 11.49 5.20 5.60
C PRO A 16 11.43 6.74 5.59
N PHE A 17 11.68 7.30 4.41
CA PHE A 17 11.51 8.73 4.15
C PHE A 17 10.56 8.91 2.97
N LEU A 18 9.41 9.54 3.23
CA LEU A 18 8.40 9.82 2.23
C LEU A 18 8.31 11.34 2.02
N VAL A 19 8.14 11.76 0.78
CA VAL A 19 7.93 13.16 0.41
C VAL A 19 6.76 13.21 -0.57
N SER A 20 5.76 14.03 -0.29
CA SER A 20 4.65 14.22 -1.22
C SER A 20 5.11 14.83 -2.53
N GLY A 21 4.65 14.27 -3.64
CA GLY A 21 4.78 14.86 -4.96
C GLY A 21 4.02 16.19 -5.08
N PRO A 22 4.19 16.92 -6.20
CA PRO A 22 3.63 18.26 -6.38
C PRO A 22 2.09 18.37 -6.19
N ASN A 23 1.37 17.30 -6.49
CA ASN A 23 -0.10 17.23 -6.41
C ASN A 23 -0.59 16.10 -5.49
N GLU A 24 0.30 15.53 -4.68
CA GLU A 24 -0.02 14.44 -3.79
C GLU A 24 -0.54 14.97 -2.45
N LEU A 25 -1.72 14.49 -2.05
CA LEU A 25 -2.34 14.85 -0.77
C LEU A 25 -1.61 14.19 0.40
N ASP A 26 -1.55 14.86 1.53
CA ASP A 26 -0.95 14.32 2.76
C ASP A 26 -1.61 13.00 3.21
N ALA A 27 -2.93 12.87 3.00
CA ALA A 27 -3.65 11.63 3.25
C ALA A 27 -3.15 10.46 2.39
N HIS A 28 -2.77 10.70 1.13
CA HIS A 28 -2.20 9.66 0.29
C HIS A 28 -0.82 9.22 0.79
N LEU A 29 0.00 10.17 1.24
CA LEU A 29 1.30 9.86 1.85
C LEU A 29 1.15 9.02 3.12
N ALA A 30 0.19 9.38 4.00
CA ALA A 30 -0.15 8.60 5.17
C ALA A 30 -0.67 7.19 4.80
N HIS A 31 -1.42 7.08 3.70
CA HIS A 31 -1.90 5.81 3.16
C HIS A 31 -0.75 4.90 2.70
N LYS A 32 0.24 5.47 1.99
CA LYS A 32 1.45 4.75 1.58
C LYS A 32 2.26 4.26 2.78
N LEU A 33 2.35 5.06 3.85
CA LEU A 33 3.02 4.63 5.09
C LEU A 33 2.31 3.43 5.73
N ALA A 34 0.98 3.43 5.78
CA ALA A 34 0.22 2.29 6.29
C ALA A 34 0.43 1.03 5.44
N ALA A 35 0.38 1.16 4.12
CA ALA A 35 0.66 0.05 3.21
C ALA A 35 2.10 -0.49 3.39
N TYR A 36 3.08 0.40 3.57
CA TYR A 36 4.47 0.01 3.87
C TYR A 36 4.57 -0.84 5.13
N ILE A 37 3.86 -0.48 6.19
CA ILE A 37 3.81 -1.25 7.44
C ILE A 37 3.05 -2.57 7.24
N LEU A 38 1.88 -2.53 6.58
CA LEU A 38 1.05 -3.73 6.34
C LEU A 38 1.80 -4.82 5.56
N PHE A 39 2.59 -4.41 4.57
CA PHE A 39 3.36 -5.30 3.71
C PHE A 39 4.83 -5.42 4.12
N TRP A 40 5.15 -5.20 5.38
CA TRP A 40 6.49 -5.20 5.95
C TRP A 40 7.36 -6.41 5.55
N SER A 41 6.77 -7.60 5.52
CA SER A 41 7.47 -8.84 5.17
C SER A 41 7.98 -8.91 3.73
N TYR A 42 7.49 -8.05 2.84
CA TYR A 42 7.97 -7.96 1.45
C TYR A 42 9.15 -7.02 1.28
N ASP A 43 9.60 -6.35 2.35
CA ASP A 43 10.60 -5.28 2.28
C ASP A 43 10.32 -4.27 1.15
N PRO A 44 9.12 -3.65 1.13
CA PRO A 44 8.68 -2.92 -0.04
C PRO A 44 9.46 -1.62 -0.24
N LEU A 45 9.69 -1.27 -1.50
CA LEU A 45 10.22 0.02 -1.90
C LEU A 45 9.07 1.02 -2.04
N LEU A 46 9.22 2.17 -1.40
CA LEU A 46 8.36 3.35 -1.57
C LEU A 46 8.85 4.19 -2.74
N ASP A 47 7.93 4.77 -3.51
CA ASP A 47 8.25 5.69 -4.61
C ASP A 47 9.36 5.14 -5.53
N ALA A 48 9.20 3.89 -5.94
CA ALA A 48 10.20 3.21 -6.76
C ALA A 48 10.48 3.99 -8.05
N SER A 49 11.76 4.11 -8.38
CA SER A 49 12.20 4.84 -9.56
C SER A 49 11.88 4.08 -10.85
N PRO A 50 11.55 4.76 -11.97
CA PRO A 50 11.50 4.15 -13.29
C PRO A 50 12.80 3.43 -13.70
N LYS A 51 13.91 3.72 -13.02
CA LYS A 51 15.19 3.04 -13.21
C LYS A 51 15.25 1.67 -12.49
N THR A 52 14.29 1.34 -11.66
CA THR A 52 14.19 0.01 -11.06
C THR A 52 13.98 -1.01 -12.17
N PRO A 53 14.86 -2.01 -12.35
CA PRO A 53 14.79 -2.93 -13.50
C PRO A 53 13.44 -3.62 -13.65
N ALA A 54 12.80 -4.05 -12.55
CA ALA A 54 11.47 -4.65 -12.54
C ALA A 54 10.38 -3.73 -13.08
N LEU A 55 10.59 -2.41 -13.11
CA LEU A 55 9.64 -1.40 -13.59
C LEU A 55 9.92 -0.92 -15.02
N ALA A 56 11.01 -1.35 -15.65
CA ALA A 56 11.41 -0.88 -16.98
C ALA A 56 10.34 -1.10 -18.06
N ALA A 57 9.51 -2.13 -17.91
CA ALA A 57 8.42 -2.46 -18.84
C ALA A 57 7.09 -1.75 -18.51
N PHE A 58 7.02 -0.99 -17.43
CA PHE A 58 5.78 -0.34 -16.98
C PHE A 58 5.77 1.14 -17.32
N GLU A 59 4.61 1.62 -17.76
CA GLU A 59 4.33 3.04 -17.98
C GLU A 59 3.90 3.74 -16.67
N PHE A 60 3.59 2.96 -15.65
CA PHE A 60 3.07 3.42 -14.36
C PHE A 60 4.02 2.99 -13.25
N MET A 61 4.07 3.81 -12.22
CA MET A 61 4.78 3.48 -10.99
C MET A 61 3.78 3.02 -9.93
N PRO A 62 4.11 1.98 -9.14
CA PRO A 62 3.33 1.60 -7.98
C PRO A 62 3.54 2.61 -6.83
N ASP A 63 2.59 2.66 -5.91
CA ASP A 63 2.84 3.31 -4.62
C ASP A 63 3.87 2.54 -3.80
N LEU A 64 3.78 1.21 -3.83
CA LEU A 64 4.80 0.31 -3.27
C LEU A 64 5.06 -0.87 -4.21
N ILE A 65 6.30 -1.33 -4.24
CA ILE A 65 6.72 -2.56 -4.91
C ILE A 65 7.58 -3.41 -3.99
N GLY A 66 7.28 -4.70 -3.87
CA GLY A 66 8.15 -5.70 -3.28
C GLY A 66 8.80 -6.54 -4.39
N LEU A 67 10.09 -6.81 -4.26
CA LEU A 67 10.83 -7.66 -5.20
C LEU A 67 11.18 -8.98 -4.53
N ASP A 68 11.25 -10.04 -5.33
CA ASP A 68 11.78 -11.34 -4.89
C ASP A 68 13.32 -11.37 -5.00
N ASP A 69 13.92 -12.49 -4.60
CA ASP A 69 15.38 -12.67 -4.64
C ASP A 69 15.97 -12.62 -6.06
N ALA A 70 15.13 -12.83 -7.09
CA ALA A 70 15.53 -12.70 -8.50
C ALA A 70 15.37 -11.25 -9.01
N GLY A 71 14.86 -10.34 -8.18
CA GLY A 71 14.58 -8.96 -8.56
C GLY A 71 13.29 -8.78 -9.36
N GLU A 72 12.44 -9.82 -9.42
CA GLU A 72 11.14 -9.76 -10.07
C GLU A 72 10.08 -9.19 -9.13
N THR A 73 9.00 -8.64 -9.70
CA THR A 73 7.90 -8.09 -8.90
C THR A 73 7.15 -9.20 -8.15
N ALA A 74 7.27 -9.23 -6.82
CA ALA A 74 6.55 -10.13 -5.93
C ALA A 74 5.28 -9.49 -5.36
N LEU A 75 5.31 -8.17 -5.15
CA LEU A 75 4.19 -7.38 -4.63
C LEU A 75 4.04 -6.08 -5.42
N TRP A 76 2.80 -5.72 -5.74
CA TRP A 76 2.43 -4.42 -6.31
C TRP A 76 1.27 -3.84 -5.51
N VAL A 77 1.42 -2.66 -4.95
CA VAL A 77 0.38 -2.00 -4.17
C VAL A 77 0.02 -0.65 -4.76
N GLU A 78 -1.28 -0.42 -4.88
CA GLU A 78 -1.90 0.87 -5.20
C GLU A 78 -2.71 1.35 -4.00
N CYS A 79 -2.52 2.59 -3.62
CA CYS A 79 -3.25 3.23 -2.52
C CYS A 79 -4.30 4.20 -3.07
N GLY A 80 -5.56 4.00 -2.71
CA GLY A 80 -6.65 4.89 -3.10
C GLY A 80 -7.13 4.69 -4.54
N THR A 81 -6.92 5.68 -5.41
CA THR A 81 -7.48 5.67 -6.78
C THR A 81 -6.56 4.96 -7.77
N THR A 82 -7.14 4.08 -8.57
CA THR A 82 -6.45 3.41 -9.69
C THR A 82 -7.42 3.25 -10.86
N THR A 83 -6.93 2.88 -12.03
CA THR A 83 -7.74 2.69 -13.24
C THR A 83 -7.73 1.24 -13.71
N MET A 84 -8.83 0.81 -14.36
CA MET A 84 -8.92 -0.52 -14.99
C MET A 84 -7.79 -0.73 -16.00
N HIS A 85 -7.44 0.30 -16.76
CA HIS A 85 -6.34 0.24 -17.72
C HIS A 85 -4.99 -0.07 -17.05
N LYS A 86 -4.68 0.62 -15.94
CA LYS A 86 -3.46 0.37 -15.15
C LYS A 86 -3.45 -1.06 -14.62
N LEU A 87 -4.53 -1.49 -13.98
CA LEU A 87 -4.66 -2.85 -13.43
C LEU A 87 -4.54 -3.95 -14.49
N THR A 88 -5.15 -3.75 -15.67
CA THR A 88 -5.01 -4.69 -16.81
C THR A 88 -3.55 -4.84 -17.23
N LYS A 89 -2.80 -3.75 -17.30
CA LYS A 89 -1.38 -3.81 -17.67
C LYS A 89 -0.52 -4.49 -16.60
N ILE A 90 -0.80 -4.20 -15.32
CA ILE A 90 -0.07 -4.81 -14.21
C ILE A 90 -0.28 -6.32 -14.18
N THR A 91 -1.52 -6.80 -14.29
CA THR A 91 -1.82 -8.26 -14.27
C THR A 91 -1.16 -9.02 -15.40
N ARG A 92 -1.01 -8.41 -16.58
CA ARG A 92 -0.34 -9.02 -17.73
C ARG A 92 1.17 -9.07 -17.58
N ARG A 93 1.79 -8.00 -17.06
CA ARG A 93 3.25 -7.83 -16.99
C ARG A 93 3.89 -8.39 -15.73
N ALA A 94 3.11 -8.50 -14.64
CA ALA A 94 3.53 -9.11 -13.38
C ALA A 94 2.63 -10.30 -13.02
N PRO A 95 2.66 -11.41 -13.80
CA PRO A 95 1.71 -12.51 -13.64
C PRO A 95 1.87 -13.29 -12.33
N ARG A 96 3.01 -13.19 -11.67
CA ARG A 96 3.30 -13.86 -10.40
C ARG A 96 3.16 -12.91 -9.18
N ALA A 97 3.09 -11.61 -9.42
CA ALA A 97 2.99 -10.65 -8.33
C ALA A 97 1.65 -10.76 -7.59
N ARG A 98 1.69 -10.57 -6.28
CA ARG A 98 0.52 -10.23 -5.49
C ARG A 98 0.16 -8.78 -5.83
N ILE A 99 -1.05 -8.54 -6.31
CA ILE A 99 -1.52 -7.19 -6.70
C ILE A 99 -2.60 -6.78 -5.73
N VAL A 100 -2.38 -5.67 -5.04
CA VAL A 100 -3.28 -5.18 -4.00
C VAL A 100 -3.69 -3.74 -4.29
N VAL A 101 -4.97 -3.45 -4.17
CA VAL A 101 -5.50 -2.09 -4.13
C VAL A 101 -6.04 -1.84 -2.73
N LEU A 102 -5.41 -0.91 -2.01
CA LEU A 102 -5.82 -0.53 -0.66
C LEU A 102 -6.71 0.71 -0.73
N LYS A 103 -7.98 0.56 -0.32
CA LYS A 103 -8.99 1.62 -0.36
C LYS A 103 -9.21 2.24 1.02
N GLU A 104 -9.49 3.53 1.03
CA GLU A 104 -9.71 4.31 2.26
C GLU A 104 -10.98 3.89 3.02
N HIS A 105 -11.96 3.27 2.33
CA HIS A 105 -13.24 2.86 2.91
C HIS A 105 -13.91 1.74 2.11
N ALA A 106 -14.81 1.01 2.77
CA ALA A 106 -15.52 -0.15 2.24
C ALA A 106 -16.32 0.14 0.96
N ARG A 107 -16.97 1.32 0.86
CA ARG A 107 -17.76 1.69 -0.32
C ARG A 107 -16.88 1.76 -1.58
N GLY A 108 -15.70 2.38 -1.49
CA GLY A 108 -14.78 2.48 -2.63
C GLY A 108 -14.20 1.11 -3.01
N ALA A 109 -13.98 0.23 -2.02
CA ALA A 109 -13.53 -1.14 -2.27
C ALA A 109 -14.61 -1.98 -2.96
N ALA A 110 -15.86 -1.93 -2.47
CA ALA A 110 -16.98 -2.63 -3.08
C ALA A 110 -17.24 -2.17 -4.52
N GLN A 111 -17.15 -0.87 -4.79
CA GLN A 111 -17.28 -0.34 -6.15
C GLN A 111 -16.18 -0.88 -7.07
N LEU A 112 -14.92 -0.81 -6.63
CA LEU A 112 -13.80 -1.35 -7.42
C LEU A 112 -13.95 -2.84 -7.65
N ARG A 113 -14.36 -3.62 -6.63
CA ARG A 113 -14.61 -5.06 -6.77
C ARG A 113 -15.65 -5.35 -7.84
N ALA A 114 -16.79 -4.65 -7.84
CA ALA A 114 -17.83 -4.80 -8.84
C ALA A 114 -17.33 -4.47 -10.26
N GLU A 115 -16.51 -3.44 -10.42
CA GLU A 115 -15.91 -3.09 -11.72
C GLU A 115 -14.93 -4.17 -12.19
N LEU A 116 -14.12 -4.73 -11.29
CA LEU A 116 -13.20 -5.82 -11.60
C LEU A 116 -13.96 -7.09 -12.03
N ASP A 117 -15.00 -7.47 -11.29
CA ASP A 117 -15.82 -8.65 -11.60
C ASP A 117 -16.53 -8.52 -12.96
N ALA A 118 -16.88 -7.30 -13.36
CA ALA A 118 -17.53 -7.02 -14.63
C ALA A 118 -16.57 -6.97 -15.84
N GLN A 119 -15.30 -6.61 -15.63
CA GLN A 119 -14.39 -6.25 -16.73
C GLN A 119 -13.15 -7.15 -16.86
N PHE A 120 -12.82 -7.93 -15.83
CA PHE A 120 -11.63 -8.77 -15.82
C PHE A 120 -11.99 -10.26 -16.00
N ASP A 121 -11.23 -10.96 -16.82
CA ASP A 121 -11.37 -12.43 -16.97
C ASP A 121 -10.99 -13.17 -15.67
N ARG A 122 -10.08 -12.59 -14.91
CA ARG A 122 -9.55 -13.15 -13.65
C ARG A 122 -9.51 -12.09 -12.56
N PRO A 123 -10.68 -11.64 -12.08
CA PRO A 123 -10.78 -10.56 -11.10
C PRO A 123 -10.12 -10.89 -9.74
N GLU A 124 -10.05 -12.19 -9.40
CA GLU A 124 -9.39 -12.70 -8.19
C GLU A 124 -7.88 -12.43 -8.15
N ARG A 125 -7.27 -12.10 -9.29
CA ARG A 125 -5.85 -11.71 -9.37
C ARG A 125 -5.55 -10.39 -8.68
N ILE A 126 -6.57 -9.58 -8.43
CA ILE A 126 -6.45 -8.28 -7.79
C ILE A 126 -7.16 -8.35 -6.45
N GLU A 127 -6.38 -8.29 -5.41
CA GLU A 127 -6.88 -8.19 -4.04
C GLU A 127 -7.30 -6.75 -3.76
N VAL A 128 -8.51 -6.56 -3.26
CA VAL A 128 -9.02 -5.26 -2.86
C VAL A 128 -9.21 -5.26 -1.35
N LEU A 129 -8.50 -4.40 -0.67
CA LEU A 129 -8.60 -4.22 0.79
C LEU A 129 -9.15 -2.85 1.13
N ALA A 130 -9.87 -2.76 2.22
CA ALA A 130 -10.33 -1.48 2.74
C ALA A 130 -10.05 -1.30 4.22
N TRP A 131 -9.81 -0.06 4.60
CA TRP A 131 -9.77 0.36 5.99
C TRP A 131 -11.13 0.13 6.67
N PRO A 132 -11.11 -0.24 7.97
CA PRO A 132 -12.31 -0.18 8.79
C PRO A 132 -12.84 1.25 8.88
N GLU A 133 -14.14 1.39 9.10
CA GLU A 133 -14.81 2.69 9.17
C GLU A 133 -14.16 3.60 10.22
N GLY A 134 -13.90 4.86 9.82
CA GLY A 134 -13.30 5.89 10.67
C GLY A 134 -11.79 5.75 10.92
N GLN A 135 -11.20 4.57 10.74
CA GLN A 135 -9.80 4.34 11.12
C GLN A 135 -8.82 5.01 10.16
N PHE A 136 -9.12 5.10 8.87
CA PHE A 136 -8.26 5.84 7.93
C PHE A 136 -8.11 7.32 8.32
N LYS A 137 -9.21 7.97 8.69
CA LYS A 137 -9.19 9.36 9.15
C LYS A 137 -8.36 9.53 10.42
N ALA A 138 -8.52 8.60 11.38
CA ALA A 138 -7.74 8.62 12.62
C ALA A 138 -6.25 8.40 12.34
N TRP A 139 -5.91 7.49 11.43
CA TRP A 139 -4.55 7.26 10.97
C TRP A 139 -3.91 8.52 10.37
N CYS A 140 -4.59 9.16 9.42
CA CYS A 140 -4.11 10.40 8.80
C CYS A 140 -3.90 11.51 9.81
N ALA A 141 -4.72 11.58 10.86
CA ALA A 141 -4.58 12.58 11.93
C ALA A 141 -3.41 12.28 12.88
N ALA A 142 -3.00 11.02 13.00
CA ALA A 142 -1.90 10.61 13.87
C ALA A 142 -0.53 10.66 13.19
N VAL A 143 -0.49 10.62 11.85
CA VAL A 143 0.76 10.73 11.05
C VAL A 143 1.20 12.19 10.98
N ASP A 144 2.47 12.45 11.28
CA ASP A 144 3.08 13.77 11.10
C ASP A 144 4.49 13.68 10.49
N GLU A 145 5.22 14.80 10.46
CA GLU A 145 6.56 14.86 9.83
C GLU A 145 7.59 13.94 10.50
N LYS A 146 7.47 13.71 11.81
CA LYS A 146 8.27 12.73 12.56
C LYS A 146 7.30 11.68 13.07
N THR A 147 7.30 10.54 12.42
CA THR A 147 6.39 9.46 12.77
C THR A 147 7.16 8.29 13.37
N GLU A 148 6.83 7.96 14.60
CA GLU A 148 7.33 6.79 15.29
C GLU A 148 6.23 5.71 15.33
N ALA A 149 6.58 4.48 15.03
CA ALA A 149 5.66 3.37 15.18
C ALA A 149 6.37 2.12 15.69
N PHE A 150 5.70 1.40 16.59
CA PHE A 150 6.17 0.09 16.98
C PHE A 150 5.01 -0.87 17.17
N GLY A 151 5.23 -2.15 16.82
CA GLY A 151 4.20 -3.19 16.92
C GLY A 151 4.38 -4.31 15.93
N GLU A 152 3.27 -4.85 15.49
CA GLU A 152 3.23 -6.01 14.60
C GLU A 152 2.31 -5.79 13.41
N ALA A 153 2.68 -6.36 12.26
CA ALA A 153 1.86 -6.41 11.07
C ALA A 153 1.97 -7.78 10.41
N SER A 154 0.84 -8.40 10.11
CA SER A 154 0.80 -9.69 9.41
C SER A 154 -0.54 -9.90 8.70
N GLY A 155 -0.52 -10.54 7.54
CA GLY A 155 -1.73 -10.79 6.75
C GLY A 155 -2.43 -9.49 6.38
N HIS A 156 -3.63 -9.26 6.93
CA HIS A 156 -4.41 -8.05 6.75
C HIS A 156 -4.51 -7.20 8.03
N MET A 157 -3.66 -7.46 9.01
CA MET A 157 -3.75 -6.83 10.33
C MET A 157 -2.52 -5.99 10.64
N MET A 158 -2.76 -4.86 11.31
CA MET A 158 -1.74 -4.07 12.00
C MET A 158 -2.18 -3.89 13.45
N ASN A 159 -1.28 -4.19 14.40
CA ASN A 159 -1.45 -3.93 15.82
C ASN A 159 -0.22 -3.16 16.30
N LEU A 160 -0.33 -1.86 16.41
CA LEU A 160 0.81 -1.00 16.68
C LEU A 160 0.43 0.29 17.40
N VAL A 161 1.43 0.95 17.93
CA VAL A 161 1.34 2.32 18.42
C VAL A 161 2.02 3.24 17.42
N LEU A 162 1.32 4.26 16.97
CA LEU A 162 1.80 5.31 16.07
C LEU A 162 1.68 6.66 16.79
N ASN A 163 2.81 7.34 17.03
CA ASN A 163 2.84 8.63 17.70
C ASN A 163 1.93 8.66 18.94
N GLU A 164 2.15 7.71 19.88
CA GLU A 164 1.38 7.53 21.11
C GLU A 164 -0.09 7.06 20.93
N THR A 165 -0.59 6.93 19.70
CA THR A 165 -1.93 6.46 19.42
C THR A 165 -1.91 4.97 19.07
N MET A 166 -2.73 4.18 19.78
CA MET A 166 -2.85 2.73 19.50
C MET A 166 -3.77 2.50 18.29
N PHE A 167 -3.31 1.65 17.38
CA PHE A 167 -4.08 1.18 16.23
C PHE A 167 -4.16 -0.34 16.21
N VAL A 168 -5.38 -0.86 16.19
CA VAL A 168 -5.69 -2.26 15.87
C VAL A 168 -6.55 -2.23 14.62
N VAL A 169 -5.93 -2.50 13.49
CA VAL A 169 -6.55 -2.39 12.16
C VAL A 169 -6.62 -3.76 11.53
N GLU A 170 -7.82 -4.18 11.16
CA GLU A 170 -8.05 -5.36 10.33
C GLU A 170 -8.64 -4.91 9.00
N PHE A 171 -7.82 -4.92 7.94
CA PHE A 171 -8.26 -4.55 6.60
C PHE A 171 -9.21 -5.60 6.05
N LYS A 172 -10.38 -5.15 5.58
CA LYS A 172 -11.40 -6.05 5.03
C LYS A 172 -11.12 -6.35 3.56
N PRO A 173 -11.06 -7.62 3.17
CA PRO A 173 -11.05 -8.02 1.76
C PRO A 173 -12.45 -7.87 1.12
N PHE A 174 -12.46 -7.58 -0.18
CA PHE A 174 -13.65 -7.42 -1.02
C PHE A 174 -13.55 -8.28 -2.28
#